data_4542d123959b0ed2b6fa023c0d83722b
#
_entry.id   4542d123959b0ed2b6fa023c0d83722b
#
_cell.length_a   1.000
_cell.length_b   1.000
_cell.length_c   1.000
_cell.angle_alpha   90.00
_cell.angle_beta   90.00
_cell.angle_gamma   90.00
#
_symmetry.space_group_name_H-M   'P 1'
#
loop_
_entity.id
_entity.type
_entity.pdbx_description
1 polymer ?
#
loop_
_entity_poly.entity_id
_entity_poly.type
_entity_poly.pdbx_seq_one_letter_code
_entity_poly.pdbx_strand_id
1 'polypeptide(L)'
;VNWPDIMKQFAELDSWPCSALDKKKDVVTVSPCGDADLEPLARMYDTYEPKAAIQGLPPVDQKTRIEWIRSCLRNAMNLKAELGGAVVAHGMLFPMPDPDIVEFTLFVHNQVQNRGIGSIVAYPLFAAAKRLGYKKIWVFESRNNARALRIYYKVGFRDARREGNELELELDLAGVPETPELSDIITPVAPSTGFIKSPDYLVGQSVLPDTRSVIIYSPRFEEFTIEKDHPFITARSRLFLDMCKRYDLLPLPGTQIMEPAPIDENSVLAFHDVHYYHYLVMASMGVFNTRLLSYGIGTGDNPVARGVLEYSMLAVGASVMGADLLISRPNIDLVFSPTGGFHHGGPNYASGFCYLNDVVIAIKYLLQQGRRVLYFDIDAHHGDGVQFAFYDESRVLKISLHESARTLFPWNSGFENELGEGHGYGYNVNVPLAPGTEDEIYGEVFRRIVSPLARTYKPDVCVLSAGVDTMYTDSMSHLSLTNNIYAEVIYGIRRLVPKMLMLGAGGYNPRNIARDWTLAWAVLHNAEPAGDYFGQMGARGAAAIEGASLRDPYPFISPTKIAEARAEARRVMTYLETHAFPIHGLTPQPV
;
A
#
# COMPACT_ATOMS: atom_id res chain seq x y z
N VAL A 1 3.83 49.65 14.09
CA VAL A 1 2.49 49.09 13.84
C VAL A 1 1.86 48.74 15.18
N ASN A 2 0.63 49.22 15.45
CA ASN A 2 -0.07 48.93 16.70
C ASN A 2 -0.72 47.53 16.62
N TRP A 3 -0.15 46.55 17.29
CA TRP A 3 -0.58 45.15 17.27
C TRP A 3 -2.08 44.94 17.62
N PRO A 4 -2.65 45.60 18.64
CA PRO A 4 -4.07 45.53 18.93
C PRO A 4 -4.97 45.97 17.77
N ASP A 5 -4.56 46.95 16.98
CA ASP A 5 -5.30 47.39 15.82
C ASP A 5 -5.26 46.36 14.68
N ILE A 6 -4.13 45.68 14.49
CA ILE A 6 -4.01 44.59 13.51
C ILE A 6 -4.92 43.40 13.90
N MET A 7 -4.92 43.02 15.16
CA MET A 7 -5.78 41.96 15.68
C MET A 7 -7.27 42.28 15.49
N LYS A 8 -7.65 43.52 15.71
CA LYS A 8 -9.01 44.00 15.47
C LYS A 8 -9.36 43.95 13.99
N GLN A 9 -8.49 44.49 13.12
CA GLN A 9 -8.68 44.43 11.66
C GLN A 9 -8.79 42.99 11.15
N PHE A 10 -7.93 42.08 11.68
CA PHE A 10 -8.02 40.67 11.32
C PHE A 10 -9.37 40.05 11.67
N ALA A 11 -9.90 40.28 12.85
CA ALA A 11 -11.20 39.75 13.28
C ALA A 11 -12.39 40.34 12.49
N GLU A 12 -12.25 41.57 11.96
CA GLU A 12 -13.29 42.30 11.22
C GLU A 12 -13.24 42.08 9.70
N LEU A 13 -12.34 41.20 9.18
CA LEU A 13 -12.30 40.89 7.76
C LEU A 13 -13.61 40.23 7.28
N ASP A 14 -14.13 40.64 6.13
CA ASP A 14 -15.39 40.15 5.55
C ASP A 14 -15.41 38.64 5.21
N SER A 15 -14.26 37.99 5.31
CA SER A 15 -14.12 36.57 4.99
C SER A 15 -14.58 35.62 6.11
N TRP A 16 -14.97 36.12 7.29
CA TRP A 16 -15.33 35.28 8.44
C TRP A 16 -16.81 35.25 8.78
N PRO A 17 -17.36 34.12 9.24
CA PRO A 17 -16.75 32.77 9.13
C PRO A 17 -16.76 32.28 7.68
N CYS A 18 -15.81 31.44 7.31
CA CYS A 18 -15.84 30.76 6.02
C CYS A 18 -16.03 29.24 6.22
N SER A 19 -16.65 28.58 5.26
CA SER A 19 -16.92 27.15 5.32
C SER A 19 -16.50 26.46 4.04
N ALA A 20 -15.97 25.26 4.17
CA ALA A 20 -15.61 24.39 3.05
C ALA A 20 -15.96 22.94 3.35
N LEU A 21 -16.10 22.14 2.30
CA LEU A 21 -16.22 20.70 2.45
C LEU A 21 -14.83 20.09 2.57
N ASP A 22 -14.61 19.23 3.55
CA ASP A 22 -13.42 18.42 3.60
C ASP A 22 -13.47 17.25 2.59
N LYS A 23 -12.43 16.41 2.54
CA LYS A 23 -12.37 15.27 1.60
C LYS A 23 -13.46 14.21 1.84
N LYS A 24 -14.08 14.19 3.01
CA LYS A 24 -15.21 13.31 3.35
C LYS A 24 -16.58 13.97 3.08
N LYS A 25 -16.58 15.20 2.54
CA LYS A 25 -17.76 16.04 2.29
C LYS A 25 -18.45 16.54 3.57
N ASP A 26 -17.76 16.54 4.70
CA ASP A 26 -18.25 17.18 5.92
C ASP A 26 -17.93 18.68 5.89
N VAL A 27 -18.84 19.48 6.43
CA VAL A 27 -18.66 20.93 6.48
C VAL A 27 -17.69 21.30 7.60
N VAL A 28 -16.60 21.97 7.22
CA VAL A 28 -15.63 22.56 8.14
C VAL A 28 -15.82 24.07 8.15
N THR A 29 -16.06 24.64 9.31
CA THR A 29 -16.20 26.10 9.49
C THR A 29 -14.94 26.67 10.08
N VAL A 30 -14.42 27.74 9.50
CA VAL A 30 -13.22 28.46 9.96
C VAL A 30 -13.62 29.86 10.40
N SER A 31 -13.17 30.25 11.57
CA SER A 31 -13.42 31.57 12.15
C SER A 31 -12.25 32.07 13.00
N PRO A 32 -12.08 33.40 13.16
CA PRO A 32 -11.19 33.93 14.16
C PRO A 32 -11.53 33.40 15.54
N CYS A 33 -10.51 33.19 16.37
CA CYS A 33 -10.70 32.79 17.76
C CYS A 33 -9.92 33.69 18.71
N GLY A 34 -10.44 33.82 19.93
CA GLY A 34 -9.90 34.67 20.98
C GLY A 34 -10.08 34.05 22.36
N ASP A 35 -10.02 34.86 23.42
CA ASP A 35 -10.05 34.36 24.82
C ASP A 35 -11.26 33.46 25.15
N ALA A 36 -12.40 33.64 24.50
CA ALA A 36 -13.58 32.79 24.66
C ALA A 36 -13.37 31.35 24.16
N ASP A 37 -12.41 31.14 23.27
CA ASP A 37 -12.12 29.83 22.66
C ASP A 37 -11.03 29.04 23.40
N LEU A 38 -10.55 29.55 24.54
CA LEU A 38 -9.51 28.91 25.33
C LEU A 38 -9.86 27.46 25.70
N GLU A 39 -11.08 27.25 26.20
CA GLU A 39 -11.52 25.91 26.64
C GLU A 39 -11.75 24.94 25.46
N PRO A 40 -12.41 25.32 24.35
CA PRO A 40 -12.48 24.47 23.14
C PRO A 40 -11.09 24.11 22.58
N LEU A 41 -10.15 25.06 22.52
CA LEU A 41 -8.79 24.80 22.09
C LEU A 41 -8.04 23.88 23.06
N ALA A 42 -8.18 24.10 24.37
CA ALA A 42 -7.56 23.22 25.37
C ALA A 42 -8.02 21.77 25.22
N ARG A 43 -9.34 21.53 25.00
CA ARG A 43 -9.87 20.18 24.72
C ARG A 43 -9.27 19.56 23.47
N MET A 44 -9.09 20.33 22.39
CA MET A 44 -8.43 19.84 21.16
C MET A 44 -6.98 19.43 21.45
N TYR A 45 -6.22 20.29 22.17
CA TYR A 45 -4.81 20.03 22.47
C TYR A 45 -4.60 18.93 23.54
N ASP A 46 -5.56 18.70 24.43
CA ASP A 46 -5.48 17.62 25.45
C ASP A 46 -5.44 16.23 24.79
N THR A 47 -6.14 16.07 23.68
CA THR A 47 -6.20 14.81 22.91
C THR A 47 -5.32 14.80 21.67
N TYR A 48 -4.59 15.87 21.38
CA TYR A 48 -3.63 15.97 20.27
C TYR A 48 -2.38 15.12 20.53
N GLU A 49 -1.95 14.32 19.54
CA GLU A 49 -0.75 13.48 19.62
C GLU A 49 0.05 13.48 18.30
N PRO A 50 1.38 13.38 18.34
CA PRO A 50 2.22 13.45 19.55
C PRO A 50 2.41 14.88 20.07
N LYS A 51 2.39 15.05 21.40
CA LYS A 51 2.75 16.32 22.02
C LYS A 51 4.26 16.59 21.89
N ALA A 52 4.64 17.84 21.91
CA ALA A 52 6.04 18.28 21.75
C ALA A 52 6.71 17.88 20.41
N ALA A 53 5.94 17.49 19.41
CA ALA A 53 6.47 17.03 18.12
C ALA A 53 7.10 18.14 17.27
N ILE A 54 6.67 19.39 17.47
CA ILE A 54 7.14 20.57 16.73
C ILE A 54 7.86 21.45 17.74
N GLN A 55 9.17 21.29 17.89
CA GLN A 55 10.01 22.10 18.80
C GLN A 55 9.47 22.23 20.23
N GLY A 56 8.94 21.14 20.77
CA GLY A 56 8.35 21.13 22.10
C GLY A 56 6.88 21.59 22.15
N LEU A 57 6.23 21.83 21.01
CA LEU A 57 4.83 22.28 20.93
C LEU A 57 3.90 21.20 20.37
N PRO A 58 2.64 21.13 20.80
CA PRO A 58 2.11 21.78 22.01
C PRO A 58 2.76 21.22 23.28
N PRO A 59 2.89 21.99 24.38
CA PRO A 59 3.51 21.53 25.61
C PRO A 59 2.85 20.28 26.19
N VAL A 60 3.66 19.36 26.73
CA VAL A 60 3.17 18.08 27.31
C VAL A 60 2.39 18.33 28.61
N ASP A 61 2.93 19.18 29.47
CA ASP A 61 2.27 19.56 30.73
C ASP A 61 1.02 20.41 30.48
N GLN A 62 -0.10 20.04 31.10
CA GLN A 62 -1.39 20.66 30.88
C GLN A 62 -1.42 22.15 31.29
N LYS A 63 -0.82 22.49 32.42
CA LYS A 63 -0.79 23.87 32.91
C LYS A 63 0.01 24.75 31.94
N THR A 64 1.18 24.30 31.57
CA THR A 64 2.04 24.97 30.59
C THR A 64 1.36 25.10 29.24
N ARG A 65 0.61 24.08 28.81
CA ARG A 65 -0.16 24.09 27.56
C ARG A 65 -1.26 25.13 27.56
N ILE A 66 -2.01 25.27 28.66
CA ILE A 66 -3.06 26.29 28.80
C ILE A 66 -2.44 27.71 28.80
N GLU A 67 -1.31 27.92 29.46
CA GLU A 67 -0.60 29.21 29.44
C GLU A 67 -0.08 29.53 28.03
N TRP A 68 0.43 28.53 27.33
CA TRP A 68 0.86 28.66 25.93
C TRP A 68 -0.32 29.01 25.00
N ILE A 69 -1.47 28.36 25.11
CA ILE A 69 -2.66 28.69 24.31
C ILE A 69 -3.08 30.15 24.57
N ARG A 70 -3.13 30.59 25.85
CA ARG A 70 -3.42 31.99 26.19
C ARG A 70 -2.44 32.97 25.56
N SER A 71 -1.16 32.62 25.57
CA SER A 71 -0.12 33.43 24.92
C SER A 71 -0.37 33.51 23.39
N CYS A 72 -0.69 32.39 22.75
CA CYS A 72 -1.03 32.38 21.31
C CYS A 72 -2.24 33.28 21.02
N LEU A 73 -3.32 33.15 21.81
CA LEU A 73 -4.55 33.93 21.61
C LEU A 73 -4.32 35.46 21.77
N ARG A 74 -3.33 35.88 22.57
CA ARG A 74 -3.01 37.31 22.79
C ARG A 74 -1.98 37.87 21.83
N ASN A 75 -1.06 37.04 21.33
CA ASN A 75 0.11 37.49 20.60
C ASN A 75 0.14 37.07 19.13
N ALA A 76 -0.91 36.38 18.64
CA ALA A 76 -1.03 35.95 17.25
C ALA A 76 -2.41 36.28 16.68
N MET A 77 -2.53 36.33 15.36
CA MET A 77 -3.80 36.25 14.66
C MET A 77 -4.19 34.77 14.61
N ASN A 78 -5.33 34.41 15.16
CA ASN A 78 -5.73 33.03 15.39
C ASN A 78 -6.99 32.66 14.60
N LEU A 79 -6.95 31.52 13.91
CA LEU A 79 -8.11 30.85 13.32
C LEU A 79 -8.31 29.49 13.95
N LYS A 80 -9.56 29.14 14.27
CA LYS A 80 -9.97 27.78 14.57
C LYS A 80 -10.75 27.18 13.39
N ALA A 81 -10.64 25.87 13.21
CA ALA A 81 -11.55 25.11 12.37
C ALA A 81 -12.41 24.20 13.23
N GLU A 82 -13.72 24.19 12.96
CA GLU A 82 -14.70 23.39 13.66
C GLU A 82 -15.33 22.38 12.71
N LEU A 83 -15.50 21.15 13.21
CA LEU A 83 -16.16 20.05 12.54
C LEU A 83 -17.15 19.40 13.50
N GLY A 84 -18.45 19.37 13.16
CA GLY A 84 -19.48 18.84 14.05
C GLY A 84 -19.56 19.54 15.41
N GLY A 85 -19.20 20.83 15.48
CA GLY A 85 -19.20 21.64 16.71
C GLY A 85 -17.98 21.44 17.62
N ALA A 86 -16.98 20.66 17.21
CA ALA A 86 -15.72 20.50 17.92
C ALA A 86 -14.58 21.23 17.18
N VAL A 87 -13.68 21.89 17.91
CA VAL A 87 -12.45 22.47 17.34
C VAL A 87 -11.51 21.32 16.94
N VAL A 88 -11.09 21.32 15.69
CA VAL A 88 -10.26 20.26 15.09
C VAL A 88 -8.96 20.78 14.48
N ALA A 89 -8.80 22.09 14.34
CA ALA A 89 -7.53 22.70 13.93
C ALA A 89 -7.38 24.11 14.49
N HIS A 90 -6.14 24.55 14.66
CA HIS A 90 -5.76 25.88 15.12
C HIS A 90 -4.60 26.40 14.27
N GLY A 91 -4.84 27.45 13.50
CA GLY A 91 -3.85 28.14 12.69
C GLY A 91 -3.53 29.52 13.26
N MET A 92 -2.27 29.91 13.20
CA MET A 92 -1.76 31.13 13.84
C MET A 92 -0.80 31.88 12.93
N LEU A 93 -0.85 33.23 12.99
CA LEU A 93 0.16 34.09 12.41
C LEU A 93 0.76 34.97 13.53
N PHE A 94 2.07 34.89 13.72
CA PHE A 94 2.81 35.67 14.69
C PHE A 94 3.55 36.81 13.97
N PRO A 95 3.50 38.07 14.51
CA PRO A 95 4.28 39.14 13.95
C PRO A 95 5.78 38.86 14.13
N MET A 96 6.56 39.18 13.12
CA MET A 96 8.02 39.11 13.17
C MET A 96 8.64 40.50 13.35
N PRO A 97 9.94 40.59 13.72
CA PRO A 97 10.65 41.87 13.80
C PRO A 97 10.63 42.65 12.48
N ASP A 98 10.67 41.96 11.35
CA ASP A 98 10.44 42.53 10.02
C ASP A 98 8.91 42.75 9.82
N PRO A 99 8.45 44.02 9.64
CA PRO A 99 7.05 44.34 9.53
C PRO A 99 6.40 43.80 8.25
N ASP A 100 7.16 43.39 7.26
CA ASP A 100 6.69 42.80 6.00
C ASP A 100 6.49 41.30 6.11
N ILE A 101 6.94 40.66 7.19
CA ILE A 101 6.96 39.20 7.36
C ILE A 101 6.11 38.77 8.56
N VAL A 102 5.40 37.67 8.42
CA VAL A 102 4.64 37.03 9.50
C VAL A 102 4.96 35.54 9.57
N GLU A 103 5.13 34.98 10.78
CA GLU A 103 5.36 33.56 11.01
C GLU A 103 4.02 32.81 11.03
N PHE A 104 3.96 31.67 10.36
CA PHE A 104 2.77 30.80 10.33
C PHE A 104 3.01 29.50 11.11
N THR A 105 2.02 29.13 11.91
CA THR A 105 1.98 27.86 12.64
C THR A 105 0.58 27.24 12.55
N LEU A 106 0.51 25.91 12.36
CA LEU A 106 -0.74 25.19 12.20
C LEU A 106 -0.73 23.84 12.92
N PHE A 107 -1.78 23.57 13.69
CA PHE A 107 -2.07 22.27 14.30
C PHE A 107 -3.38 21.74 13.78
N VAL A 108 -3.38 20.47 13.31
CA VAL A 108 -4.58 19.74 12.89
C VAL A 108 -4.69 18.46 13.69
N HIS A 109 -5.81 18.28 14.39
CA HIS A 109 -6.03 17.14 15.28
C HIS A 109 -5.89 15.80 14.54
N ASN A 110 -5.27 14.82 15.18
CA ASN A 110 -4.92 13.52 14.60
C ASN A 110 -6.09 12.79 13.92
N GLN A 111 -7.26 12.81 14.56
CA GLN A 111 -8.46 12.11 14.06
C GLN A 111 -9.01 12.66 12.74
N VAL A 112 -8.59 13.88 12.35
CA VAL A 112 -9.07 14.54 11.14
C VAL A 112 -7.95 14.88 10.16
N GLN A 113 -6.76 14.36 10.36
CA GLN A 113 -5.64 14.52 9.43
C GLN A 113 -5.97 13.85 8.08
N ASN A 114 -5.28 14.28 7.01
CA ASN A 114 -5.49 13.83 5.63
C ASN A 114 -6.86 14.20 5.01
N ARG A 115 -7.74 14.90 5.74
CA ARG A 115 -9.04 15.37 5.26
C ARG A 115 -9.00 16.72 4.52
N GLY A 116 -7.83 17.34 4.36
CA GLY A 116 -7.68 18.65 3.71
C GLY A 116 -7.84 19.85 4.65
N ILE A 117 -8.15 19.62 5.93
CA ILE A 117 -8.44 20.68 6.92
C ILE A 117 -7.27 21.65 7.09
N GLY A 118 -6.03 21.17 7.02
CA GLY A 118 -4.86 22.04 7.06
C GLY A 118 -4.85 23.11 5.96
N SER A 119 -5.24 22.76 4.74
CA SER A 119 -5.37 23.73 3.64
C SER A 119 -6.58 24.66 3.83
N ILE A 120 -7.70 24.15 4.36
CA ILE A 120 -8.90 24.94 4.66
C ILE A 120 -8.58 26.08 5.66
N VAL A 121 -7.66 25.85 6.60
CA VAL A 121 -7.23 26.86 7.58
C VAL A 121 -6.12 27.76 7.03
N ALA A 122 -5.14 27.19 6.32
CA ALA A 122 -3.96 27.91 5.87
C ALA A 122 -4.27 29.00 4.84
N TYR A 123 -5.05 28.69 3.80
CA TYR A 123 -5.32 29.65 2.73
C TYR A 123 -6.10 30.89 3.16
N PRO A 124 -7.19 30.81 3.93
CA PRO A 124 -7.86 32.00 4.44
C PRO A 124 -6.94 32.86 5.32
N LEU A 125 -6.06 32.19 6.09
CA LEU A 125 -5.11 32.89 6.94
C LEU A 125 -4.06 33.63 6.11
N PHE A 126 -3.57 33.05 5.02
CA PHE A 126 -2.63 33.69 4.10
C PHE A 126 -3.28 34.86 3.32
N ALA A 127 -4.52 34.69 2.89
CA ALA A 127 -5.28 35.77 2.26
C ALA A 127 -5.50 36.94 3.24
N ALA A 128 -5.78 36.63 4.50
CA ALA A 128 -5.89 37.64 5.54
C ALA A 128 -4.56 38.38 5.77
N ALA A 129 -3.44 37.68 5.85
CA ALA A 129 -2.11 38.27 5.95
C ALA A 129 -1.82 39.25 4.80
N LYS A 130 -2.16 38.85 3.56
CA LYS A 130 -2.03 39.71 2.37
C LYS A 130 -2.88 40.98 2.48
N ARG A 131 -4.14 40.87 2.89
CA ARG A 131 -5.05 42.02 3.06
C ARG A 131 -4.58 42.97 4.16
N LEU A 132 -3.90 42.44 5.18
CA LEU A 132 -3.30 43.22 6.26
C LEU A 132 -1.97 43.88 5.86
N GLY A 133 -1.50 43.67 4.62
CA GLY A 133 -0.33 44.33 4.05
C GLY A 133 0.99 43.60 4.22
N TYR A 134 1.02 42.41 4.78
CA TYR A 134 2.21 41.58 4.81
C TYR A 134 2.64 41.17 3.38
N LYS A 135 3.95 41.04 3.16
CA LYS A 135 4.51 40.63 1.87
C LYS A 135 4.90 39.17 1.82
N LYS A 136 5.32 38.64 3.00
CA LYS A 136 5.79 37.26 3.09
C LYS A 136 5.23 36.56 4.33
N ILE A 137 5.10 35.24 4.18
CA ILE A 137 4.90 34.32 5.31
C ILE A 137 6.16 33.49 5.46
N TRP A 138 6.64 33.39 6.69
CA TRP A 138 7.78 32.58 7.06
C TRP A 138 7.34 31.41 7.94
N VAL A 139 7.96 30.25 7.76
CA VAL A 139 7.71 29.04 8.53
C VAL A 139 9.02 28.38 8.88
N PHE A 140 9.12 27.96 10.11
CA PHE A 140 10.19 27.11 10.59
C PHE A 140 9.65 25.69 10.83
N GLU A 141 10.25 24.68 10.19
CA GLU A 141 9.70 23.34 10.23
C GLU A 141 10.81 22.26 10.30
N SER A 142 10.49 21.14 10.96
CA SER A 142 11.35 19.97 10.91
C SER A 142 11.21 19.26 9.56
N ARG A 143 12.34 18.84 8.99
CA ARG A 143 12.36 18.01 7.76
C ARG A 143 11.60 16.70 7.91
N ASN A 144 11.43 16.23 9.14
CA ASN A 144 10.68 15.02 9.45
C ASN A 144 9.16 15.23 9.44
N ASN A 145 8.68 16.47 9.41
CA ASN A 145 7.24 16.78 9.34
C ASN A 145 6.74 16.85 7.89
N ALA A 146 6.79 15.73 7.22
CA ALA A 146 6.35 15.61 5.82
C ALA A 146 4.91 16.07 5.56
N ARG A 147 4.04 16.00 6.58
CA ARG A 147 2.63 16.41 6.45
C ARG A 147 2.50 17.93 6.35
N ALA A 148 3.18 18.66 7.22
CA ALA A 148 3.21 20.11 7.17
C ALA A 148 3.91 20.60 5.90
N LEU A 149 5.08 20.04 5.58
CA LEU A 149 5.84 20.38 4.38
C LEU A 149 5.02 20.19 3.09
N ARG A 150 4.18 19.15 3.02
CA ARG A 150 3.28 18.95 1.88
C ARG A 150 2.30 20.12 1.68
N ILE A 151 1.74 20.65 2.77
CA ILE A 151 0.86 21.81 2.70
C ILE A 151 1.65 23.03 2.22
N TYR A 152 2.82 23.29 2.82
CA TYR A 152 3.64 24.45 2.51
C TYR A 152 4.04 24.51 1.04
N TYR A 153 4.57 23.42 0.49
CA TYR A 153 4.98 23.40 -0.92
C TYR A 153 3.80 23.44 -1.89
N LYS A 154 2.66 22.80 -1.53
CA LYS A 154 1.44 22.89 -2.34
C LYS A 154 0.96 24.32 -2.48
N VAL A 155 1.13 25.12 -1.44
CA VAL A 155 0.74 26.54 -1.41
C VAL A 155 1.75 27.44 -2.09
N GLY A 156 2.96 26.96 -2.36
CA GLY A 156 4.01 27.73 -3.04
C GLY A 156 5.15 28.21 -2.17
N PHE A 157 5.27 27.74 -0.93
CA PHE A 157 6.46 28.00 -0.13
C PHE A 157 7.72 27.50 -0.81
N ARG A 158 8.81 28.21 -0.58
CA ARG A 158 10.15 27.86 -1.07
C ARG A 158 11.13 27.81 0.08
N ASP A 159 12.16 26.98 -0.05
CA ASP A 159 13.23 26.89 0.94
C ASP A 159 14.01 28.20 0.97
N ALA A 160 14.05 28.85 2.12
CA ALA A 160 14.85 30.05 2.37
C ALA A 160 16.21 29.68 2.99
N ARG A 161 16.24 28.77 3.96
CA ARG A 161 17.45 28.30 4.63
C ARG A 161 17.32 26.84 5.04
N ARG A 162 18.45 26.14 5.07
CA ARG A 162 18.55 24.73 5.51
C ARG A 162 19.69 24.58 6.50
N GLU A 163 19.40 24.05 7.70
CA GLU A 163 20.42 23.78 8.70
C GLU A 163 20.10 22.48 9.45
N GLY A 164 20.94 21.45 9.28
CA GLY A 164 20.70 20.15 9.91
C GLY A 164 19.35 19.56 9.54
N ASN A 165 18.52 19.24 10.55
CA ASN A 165 17.16 18.71 10.41
C ASN A 165 16.08 19.81 10.34
N GLU A 166 16.49 21.07 10.26
CA GLU A 166 15.61 22.24 10.30
C GLU A 166 15.53 22.90 8.92
N LEU A 167 14.37 23.46 8.62
CA LEU A 167 14.06 24.09 7.35
C LEU A 167 13.28 25.38 7.57
N GLU A 168 13.82 26.47 7.06
CA GLU A 168 13.10 27.72 6.94
C GLU A 168 12.48 27.83 5.55
N LEU A 169 11.19 28.16 5.50
CA LEU A 169 10.43 28.30 4.27
C LEU A 169 9.79 29.67 4.19
N GLU A 170 9.76 30.25 3.00
CA GLU A 170 9.08 31.51 2.73
C GLU A 170 8.03 31.36 1.63
N LEU A 171 6.91 32.07 1.80
CA LEU A 171 5.86 32.24 0.78
C LEU A 171 5.73 33.72 0.45
N ASP A 172 5.86 34.07 -0.82
CA ASP A 172 5.55 35.40 -1.33
C ASP A 172 4.03 35.55 -1.48
N LEU A 173 3.45 36.51 -0.76
CA LEU A 173 2.00 36.74 -0.75
C LEU A 173 1.49 37.42 -2.03
N ALA A 174 2.36 37.94 -2.90
CA ALA A 174 1.92 38.48 -4.19
C ALA A 174 1.12 37.46 -5.03
N GLY A 175 1.52 36.18 -4.95
CA GLY A 175 0.87 35.08 -5.65
C GLY A 175 -0.36 34.47 -4.96
N VAL A 176 -0.69 34.87 -3.74
CA VAL A 176 -1.83 34.34 -2.98
C VAL A 176 -3.12 35.08 -3.38
N PRO A 177 -4.22 34.39 -3.69
CA PRO A 177 -5.52 35.02 -3.96
C PRO A 177 -6.01 35.83 -2.76
N GLU A 178 -6.63 36.99 -2.99
CA GLU A 178 -7.19 37.83 -1.91
C GLU A 178 -8.45 37.23 -1.29
N THR A 179 -9.23 36.56 -2.10
CA THR A 179 -10.42 35.80 -1.70
C THR A 179 -10.25 34.38 -2.22
N PRO A 180 -9.78 33.42 -1.41
CA PRO A 180 -9.67 32.05 -1.87
C PRO A 180 -11.08 31.48 -2.08
N GLU A 181 -11.38 31.04 -3.28
CA GLU A 181 -12.47 30.09 -3.49
C GLU A 181 -12.05 28.77 -2.87
N LEU A 182 -12.59 28.46 -1.70
CA LEU A 182 -12.20 27.27 -0.91
C LEU A 182 -12.54 25.97 -1.65
N SER A 183 -13.50 26.00 -2.59
CA SER A 183 -13.79 24.94 -3.54
C SER A 183 -12.61 24.60 -4.48
N ASP A 184 -11.79 25.58 -4.86
CA ASP A 184 -10.64 25.39 -5.73
C ASP A 184 -9.40 24.91 -4.97
N ILE A 185 -9.37 25.19 -3.66
CA ILE A 185 -8.27 24.80 -2.77
C ILE A 185 -8.35 23.32 -2.39
N ILE A 186 -9.56 22.85 -2.22
CA ILE A 186 -9.89 21.44 -2.07
C ILE A 186 -10.38 20.96 -3.42
N THR A 187 -9.48 20.81 -4.35
CA THR A 187 -9.72 19.76 -5.32
C THR A 187 -9.84 18.51 -4.45
N PRO A 188 -11.02 17.87 -4.35
CA PRO A 188 -11.00 16.47 -4.00
C PRO A 188 -9.95 15.93 -4.97
N VAL A 189 -8.89 15.31 -4.48
CA VAL A 189 -8.34 14.21 -5.22
C VAL A 189 -9.53 13.26 -5.20
N ALA A 190 -10.44 13.44 -6.13
CA ALA A 190 -11.29 12.38 -6.56
C ALA A 190 -10.31 11.23 -6.65
N PRO A 191 -10.56 10.07 -6.04
CA PRO A 191 -9.78 8.89 -6.35
C PRO A 191 -9.73 8.96 -7.86
N SER A 192 -8.53 9.15 -8.42
CA SER A 192 -8.45 9.51 -9.82
C SER A 192 -9.31 8.47 -10.48
N THR A 193 -10.44 8.88 -11.05
CA THR A 193 -11.27 7.99 -11.85
C THR A 193 -10.48 7.68 -13.11
N GLY A 194 -9.16 7.62 -12.96
CA GLY A 194 -8.20 7.30 -13.95
C GLY A 194 -8.58 5.95 -14.51
N PHE A 195 -9.09 5.98 -15.71
CA PHE A 195 -9.40 4.76 -16.44
C PHE A 195 -8.06 4.04 -16.65
N ILE A 196 -7.87 2.90 -16.00
CA ILE A 196 -6.71 2.06 -16.19
C ILE A 196 -6.81 1.47 -17.59
N LYS A 197 -5.84 1.80 -18.42
CA LYS A 197 -5.74 1.24 -19.78
C LYS A 197 -4.85 0.01 -19.72
N SER A 198 -5.29 -1.05 -20.38
CA SER A 198 -4.36 -2.14 -20.71
C SER A 198 -3.27 -1.58 -21.61
N PRO A 199 -1.97 -1.85 -21.34
CA PRO A 199 -0.91 -1.41 -22.22
C PRO A 199 -1.08 -2.02 -23.62
N ASP A 200 -0.62 -1.31 -24.65
CA ASP A 200 -0.64 -1.74 -26.07
C ASP A 200 0.38 -2.87 -26.33
N TYR A 201 0.31 -3.94 -25.54
CA TYR A 201 1.25 -5.07 -25.57
C TYR A 201 1.07 -5.98 -26.80
N LEU A 202 -0.04 -5.88 -27.51
CA LEU A 202 -0.32 -6.69 -28.69
C LEU A 202 0.31 -6.16 -29.97
N VAL A 203 1.00 -5.03 -29.94
CA VAL A 203 1.72 -4.51 -31.10
C VAL A 203 2.89 -5.44 -31.40
N GLY A 204 2.74 -6.27 -32.43
CA GLY A 204 3.75 -7.25 -32.85
C GLY A 204 3.66 -8.64 -32.18
N GLN A 205 2.73 -8.84 -31.26
CA GLN A 205 2.49 -10.14 -30.63
C GLN A 205 1.06 -10.62 -30.91
N SER A 206 0.90 -11.85 -31.36
CA SER A 206 -0.40 -12.49 -31.55
C SER A 206 -0.61 -13.60 -30.52
N VAL A 207 -1.79 -13.65 -29.92
CA VAL A 207 -2.21 -14.80 -29.13
C VAL A 207 -2.57 -15.94 -30.09
N LEU A 208 -1.91 -17.08 -29.93
CA LEU A 208 -2.21 -18.26 -30.75
C LEU A 208 -3.62 -18.79 -30.43
N PRO A 209 -4.36 -19.32 -31.41
CA PRO A 209 -5.79 -19.74 -31.25
C PRO A 209 -6.01 -20.75 -30.12
N ASP A 210 -5.06 -21.64 -29.91
CA ASP A 210 -5.17 -22.72 -28.92
C ASP A 210 -4.58 -22.34 -27.54
N THR A 211 -4.14 -21.10 -27.37
CA THR A 211 -3.56 -20.64 -26.10
C THR A 211 -4.61 -20.63 -25.00
N ARG A 212 -4.32 -21.32 -23.90
CA ARG A 212 -5.12 -21.36 -22.66
C ARG A 212 -4.40 -20.75 -21.47
N SER A 213 -3.07 -20.82 -21.49
CA SER A 213 -2.22 -20.33 -20.41
C SER A 213 -1.12 -19.44 -20.96
N VAL A 214 -0.82 -18.37 -20.24
CA VAL A 214 0.22 -17.40 -20.62
C VAL A 214 1.19 -17.19 -19.45
N ILE A 215 2.49 -17.21 -19.74
CA ILE A 215 3.53 -16.68 -18.87
C ILE A 215 3.88 -15.30 -19.39
N ILE A 216 3.87 -14.31 -18.50
CA ILE A 216 4.31 -12.95 -18.84
C ILE A 216 5.75 -12.78 -18.38
N TYR A 217 6.64 -12.48 -19.33
CA TYR A 217 8.06 -12.34 -19.08
C TYR A 217 8.71 -11.34 -20.06
N SER A 218 9.66 -10.56 -19.55
CA SER A 218 10.56 -9.75 -20.37
C SER A 218 11.99 -9.84 -19.80
N PRO A 219 13.03 -9.95 -20.67
CA PRO A 219 14.42 -9.83 -20.23
C PRO A 219 14.73 -8.51 -19.54
N ARG A 220 13.95 -7.46 -19.81
CA ARG A 220 14.08 -6.14 -19.18
C ARG A 220 13.94 -6.18 -17.64
N PHE A 221 13.27 -7.19 -17.09
CA PHE A 221 13.23 -7.39 -15.63
C PHE A 221 14.59 -7.70 -15.01
N GLU A 222 15.55 -8.14 -15.81
CA GLU A 222 16.90 -8.46 -15.38
C GLU A 222 17.88 -7.27 -15.49
N GLU A 223 17.48 -6.22 -16.22
CA GLU A 223 18.27 -4.99 -16.37
C GLU A 223 18.27 -4.13 -15.11
N PHE A 224 17.29 -4.32 -14.23
CA PHE A 224 17.18 -3.63 -12.96
C PHE A 224 17.72 -4.52 -11.83
N THR A 225 18.51 -3.92 -10.96
CA THR A 225 18.99 -4.56 -9.74
C THR A 225 18.89 -3.55 -8.60
N ILE A 226 18.25 -3.94 -7.52
CA ILE A 226 18.37 -3.24 -6.25
C ILE A 226 19.82 -3.45 -5.75
N GLU A 227 20.21 -2.87 -4.64
CA GLU A 227 21.55 -3.05 -4.08
C GLU A 227 21.95 -4.54 -3.99
N LYS A 228 23.26 -4.82 -4.14
CA LYS A 228 23.79 -6.19 -4.25
C LYS A 228 23.39 -7.14 -3.12
N ASP A 229 23.21 -6.60 -1.91
CA ASP A 229 22.88 -7.37 -0.69
C ASP A 229 21.40 -7.30 -0.33
N HIS A 230 20.57 -6.73 -1.22
CA HIS A 230 19.13 -6.65 -1.00
C HIS A 230 18.47 -8.03 -1.15
N PRO A 231 17.58 -8.45 -0.23
CA PRO A 231 16.98 -9.79 -0.27
C PRO A 231 16.10 -10.04 -1.51
N PHE A 232 15.51 -8.99 -2.09
CA PHE A 232 14.65 -9.14 -3.25
C PHE A 232 15.45 -9.43 -4.53
N ILE A 233 15.19 -10.58 -5.15
CA ILE A 233 15.87 -11.07 -6.34
C ILE A 233 15.08 -10.67 -7.60
N THR A 234 15.59 -9.74 -8.40
CA THR A 234 14.92 -9.27 -9.62
C THR A 234 14.93 -10.30 -10.76
N ALA A 235 15.93 -11.17 -10.80
CA ALA A 235 16.03 -12.25 -11.80
C ALA A 235 15.09 -13.46 -11.54
N ARG A 236 14.11 -13.33 -10.65
CA ARG A 236 13.21 -14.42 -10.22
C ARG A 236 12.43 -15.08 -11.36
N SER A 237 11.96 -14.30 -12.30
CA SER A 237 11.23 -14.81 -13.49
C SER A 237 12.11 -15.70 -14.35
N ARG A 238 13.38 -15.35 -14.51
CA ARG A 238 14.34 -16.17 -15.25
C ARG A 238 14.65 -17.49 -14.53
N LEU A 239 14.83 -17.44 -13.19
CA LEU A 239 15.05 -18.67 -12.41
C LEU A 239 13.94 -19.69 -12.60
N PHE A 240 12.70 -19.22 -12.61
CA PHE A 240 11.51 -20.05 -12.90
C PHE A 240 11.57 -20.59 -14.34
N LEU A 241 11.76 -19.74 -15.34
CA LEU A 241 11.78 -20.16 -16.76
C LEU A 241 12.91 -21.15 -17.06
N ASP A 242 14.10 -20.94 -16.51
CA ASP A 242 15.24 -21.85 -16.70
C ASP A 242 14.95 -23.24 -16.05
N MET A 243 14.26 -23.25 -14.91
CA MET A 243 13.84 -24.50 -14.28
C MET A 243 12.75 -25.20 -15.12
N CYS A 244 11.75 -24.46 -15.62
CA CYS A 244 10.72 -25.03 -16.50
C CYS A 244 11.33 -25.63 -17.77
N LYS A 245 12.34 -24.98 -18.38
CA LYS A 245 13.05 -25.54 -19.55
C LYS A 245 13.78 -26.84 -19.21
N ARG A 246 14.39 -26.95 -18.01
CA ARG A 246 15.11 -28.16 -17.59
C ARG A 246 14.19 -29.36 -17.41
N TYR A 247 12.91 -29.12 -17.10
CA TYR A 247 11.90 -30.16 -16.91
C TYR A 247 10.97 -30.35 -18.11
N ASP A 248 11.33 -29.78 -19.29
CA ASP A 248 10.52 -29.81 -20.50
C ASP A 248 9.09 -29.29 -20.32
N LEU A 249 8.92 -28.30 -19.40
CA LEU A 249 7.64 -27.65 -19.13
C LEU A 249 7.42 -26.40 -19.98
N LEU A 250 8.33 -26.11 -20.90
CA LEU A 250 8.24 -25.03 -21.90
C LEU A 250 8.83 -25.51 -23.24
N PRO A 251 8.05 -25.48 -24.35
CA PRO A 251 6.62 -25.14 -24.38
C PRO A 251 5.73 -26.33 -24.03
N LEU A 252 4.68 -26.10 -23.22
CA LEU A 252 3.59 -27.05 -23.07
C LEU A 252 2.49 -26.74 -24.11
N PRO A 253 1.69 -27.76 -24.55
CA PRO A 253 0.55 -27.52 -25.42
C PRO A 253 -0.43 -26.53 -24.82
N GLY A 254 -0.85 -25.52 -25.61
CA GLY A 254 -1.76 -24.48 -25.14
C GLY A 254 -1.12 -23.44 -24.21
N THR A 255 0.21 -23.38 -24.12
CA THR A 255 0.92 -22.34 -23.37
C THR A 255 1.66 -21.40 -24.29
N GLN A 256 1.79 -20.13 -23.87
CA GLN A 256 2.53 -19.08 -24.59
C GLN A 256 3.28 -18.21 -23.61
N ILE A 257 4.47 -17.75 -24.00
CA ILE A 257 5.19 -16.69 -23.29
C ILE A 257 4.91 -15.39 -24.04
N MET A 258 4.53 -14.34 -23.31
CA MET A 258 4.26 -13.01 -23.88
C MET A 258 5.04 -11.94 -23.12
N GLU A 259 5.48 -10.93 -23.86
CA GLU A 259 6.25 -9.82 -23.30
C GLU A 259 5.32 -8.65 -22.94
N PRO A 260 5.42 -8.09 -21.70
CA PRO A 260 4.62 -6.94 -21.30
C PRO A 260 5.19 -5.63 -21.82
N ALA A 261 4.32 -4.63 -21.93
CA ALA A 261 4.73 -3.23 -22.03
C ALA A 261 4.55 -2.52 -20.68
N PRO A 262 5.35 -1.46 -20.40
CA PRO A 262 5.14 -0.63 -19.22
C PRO A 262 3.73 -0.03 -19.21
N ILE A 263 3.14 0.08 -18.02
CA ILE A 263 1.87 0.79 -17.82
C ILE A 263 2.08 2.31 -18.02
N ASP A 264 1.04 3.03 -18.39
CA ASP A 264 1.07 4.48 -18.46
C ASP A 264 0.90 5.13 -17.06
N GLU A 265 1.36 6.38 -16.93
CA GLU A 265 1.31 7.15 -15.69
C GLU A 265 -0.11 7.30 -15.16
N ASN A 266 -1.10 7.59 -16.02
CA ASN A 266 -2.49 7.80 -15.57
C ASN A 266 -3.07 6.53 -14.93
N SER A 267 -2.70 5.37 -15.45
CA SER A 267 -3.10 4.09 -14.87
C SER A 267 -2.46 3.84 -13.50
N VAL A 268 -1.21 4.27 -13.28
CA VAL A 268 -0.55 4.26 -11.97
C VAL A 268 -1.27 5.21 -11.01
N LEU A 269 -1.59 6.42 -11.46
CA LEU A 269 -2.29 7.44 -10.68
C LEU A 269 -3.76 7.09 -10.37
N ALA A 270 -4.32 6.03 -10.95
CA ALA A 270 -5.61 5.48 -10.55
C ALA A 270 -5.59 4.92 -9.11
N PHE A 271 -4.41 4.65 -8.56
CA PHE A 271 -4.23 4.22 -7.17
C PHE A 271 -3.21 5.07 -6.42
N HIS A 272 -2.06 5.32 -7.02
CA HIS A 272 -0.98 6.04 -6.35
C HIS A 272 -1.17 7.55 -6.40
N ASP A 273 -0.78 8.22 -5.31
CA ASP A 273 -0.80 9.69 -5.21
C ASP A 273 0.23 10.31 -6.16
N VAL A 274 -0.13 11.42 -6.80
CA VAL A 274 0.73 12.10 -7.78
C VAL A 274 2.05 12.60 -7.15
N HIS A 275 2.05 13.02 -5.89
CA HIS A 275 3.28 13.46 -5.22
C HIS A 275 4.19 12.28 -4.90
N TYR A 276 3.59 11.16 -4.45
CA TYR A 276 4.33 9.92 -4.29
C TYR A 276 5.00 9.49 -5.61
N TYR A 277 4.25 9.48 -6.70
CA TYR A 277 4.76 9.16 -8.03
C TYR A 277 5.91 10.08 -8.43
N HIS A 278 5.77 11.40 -8.22
CA HIS A 278 6.85 12.36 -8.50
C HIS A 278 8.13 12.04 -7.73
N TYR A 279 8.04 11.69 -6.43
CA TYR A 279 9.21 11.31 -5.63
C TYR A 279 9.79 9.96 -6.06
N LEU A 280 8.96 9.04 -6.54
CA LEU A 280 9.44 7.79 -7.12
C LEU A 280 10.22 8.04 -8.44
N VAL A 281 9.79 8.99 -9.28
CA VAL A 281 10.56 9.46 -10.44
C VAL A 281 11.95 9.95 -10.02
N MET A 282 12.04 10.80 -8.99
CA MET A 282 13.32 11.28 -8.46
C MET A 282 14.21 10.13 -7.97
N ALA A 283 13.63 9.18 -7.23
CA ALA A 283 14.35 8.00 -6.75
C ALA A 283 14.87 7.14 -7.91
N SER A 284 14.09 7.00 -8.98
CA SER A 284 14.49 6.28 -10.20
C SER A 284 15.64 6.95 -10.95
N MET A 285 15.78 8.26 -10.81
CA MET A 285 16.97 9.00 -11.31
C MET A 285 18.18 8.86 -10.38
N GLY A 286 18.05 8.18 -9.24
CA GLY A 286 19.08 8.06 -8.22
C GLY A 286 19.26 9.32 -7.38
N VAL A 287 18.25 10.20 -7.34
CA VAL A 287 18.27 11.43 -6.54
C VAL A 287 17.70 11.13 -5.16
N PHE A 288 18.55 11.21 -4.13
CA PHE A 288 18.12 11.13 -2.74
C PHE A 288 17.80 12.51 -2.19
N ASN A 289 16.68 12.64 -1.53
CA ASN A 289 16.41 13.71 -0.58
C ASN A 289 15.63 13.14 0.62
N THR A 290 15.71 13.80 1.76
CA THR A 290 15.12 13.30 3.03
C THR A 290 13.59 13.15 2.99
N ARG A 291 12.91 13.80 2.05
CA ARG A 291 11.45 13.65 1.87
C ARG A 291 11.06 12.29 1.32
N LEU A 292 11.95 11.63 0.57
CA LEU A 292 11.71 10.27 0.10
C LEU A 292 11.39 9.33 1.26
N LEU A 293 12.03 9.53 2.43
CA LEU A 293 11.80 8.74 3.63
C LEU A 293 10.34 8.81 4.14
N SER A 294 9.68 9.94 3.98
CA SER A 294 8.27 10.08 4.37
C SER A 294 7.30 9.33 3.45
N TYR A 295 7.79 8.91 2.30
CA TYR A 295 7.11 8.05 1.36
C TYR A 295 7.62 6.60 1.40
N GLY A 296 8.43 6.25 2.42
CA GLY A 296 9.02 4.92 2.56
C GLY A 296 10.16 4.62 1.58
N ILE A 297 10.57 5.60 0.75
CA ILE A 297 11.67 5.45 -0.23
C ILE A 297 12.99 5.92 0.40
N GLY A 298 14.07 5.19 0.17
CA GLY A 298 15.40 5.48 0.77
C GLY A 298 15.61 4.77 2.11
N THR A 299 14.76 3.83 2.46
CA THR A 299 14.89 2.91 3.59
C THR A 299 15.72 1.68 3.17
N GLY A 300 16.08 0.81 4.14
CA GLY A 300 16.70 -0.48 3.84
C GLY A 300 15.81 -1.38 2.97
N ASP A 301 14.50 -1.34 3.19
CA ASP A 301 13.52 -2.15 2.46
C ASP A 301 13.24 -1.59 1.05
N ASN A 302 13.20 -0.27 0.91
CA ASN A 302 12.90 0.40 -0.36
C ASN A 302 13.96 1.48 -0.65
N PRO A 303 15.20 1.10 -0.99
CA PRO A 303 16.27 2.05 -1.24
C PRO A 303 16.02 2.92 -2.49
N VAL A 304 16.73 4.03 -2.59
CA VAL A 304 16.80 4.81 -3.84
C VAL A 304 17.59 4.00 -4.87
N ALA A 305 16.93 3.62 -5.95
CA ALA A 305 17.55 2.77 -6.97
C ALA A 305 17.25 3.30 -8.39
N ARG A 306 18.30 3.47 -9.20
CA ARG A 306 18.15 3.90 -10.61
C ARG A 306 17.37 2.88 -11.40
N GLY A 307 16.35 3.35 -12.15
CA GLY A 307 15.50 2.47 -12.96
C GLY A 307 14.35 1.78 -12.18
N VAL A 308 14.16 2.11 -10.89
CA VAL A 308 13.12 1.48 -10.07
C VAL A 308 11.70 1.79 -10.56
N LEU A 309 11.47 2.98 -11.11
CA LEU A 309 10.18 3.34 -11.69
C LEU A 309 9.89 2.52 -12.94
N GLU A 310 10.86 2.44 -13.85
CA GLU A 310 10.74 1.70 -15.11
C GLU A 310 10.48 0.21 -14.86
N TYR A 311 11.19 -0.37 -13.91
CA TYR A 311 10.97 -1.74 -13.45
C TYR A 311 9.56 -1.92 -12.87
N SER A 312 9.14 -1.04 -11.98
CA SER A 312 7.83 -1.10 -11.34
C SER A 312 6.69 -0.89 -12.34
N MET A 313 6.82 0.05 -13.27
CA MET A 313 5.84 0.28 -14.34
C MET A 313 5.71 -0.91 -15.29
N LEU A 314 6.83 -1.60 -15.58
CA LEU A 314 6.82 -2.81 -16.37
C LEU A 314 6.11 -3.96 -15.63
N ALA A 315 6.35 -4.11 -14.33
CA ALA A 315 5.69 -5.11 -13.49
C ALA A 315 4.17 -4.86 -13.37
N VAL A 316 3.77 -3.60 -13.16
CA VAL A 316 2.35 -3.22 -13.19
C VAL A 316 1.75 -3.51 -14.55
N GLY A 317 2.45 -3.17 -15.63
CA GLY A 317 2.04 -3.46 -17.01
C GLY A 317 1.83 -4.95 -17.25
N ALA A 318 2.72 -5.80 -16.71
CA ALA A 318 2.59 -7.25 -16.78
C ALA A 318 1.33 -7.77 -16.06
N SER A 319 1.05 -7.27 -14.87
CA SER A 319 -0.11 -7.69 -14.08
C SER A 319 -1.44 -7.22 -14.69
N VAL A 320 -1.49 -5.98 -15.21
CA VAL A 320 -2.67 -5.46 -15.92
C VAL A 320 -2.88 -6.19 -17.26
N MET A 321 -1.79 -6.45 -18.03
CA MET A 321 -1.85 -7.29 -19.22
C MET A 321 -2.43 -8.67 -18.91
N GLY A 322 -1.99 -9.30 -17.82
CA GLY A 322 -2.51 -10.59 -17.40
C GLY A 322 -4.01 -10.55 -17.08
N ALA A 323 -4.46 -9.51 -16.37
CA ALA A 323 -5.87 -9.27 -16.10
C ALA A 323 -6.67 -9.07 -17.40
N ASP A 324 -6.15 -8.28 -18.35
CA ASP A 324 -6.80 -8.04 -19.63
C ASP A 324 -6.90 -9.33 -20.48
N LEU A 325 -5.84 -10.09 -20.60
CA LEU A 325 -5.85 -11.37 -21.34
C LEU A 325 -6.94 -12.30 -20.84
N LEU A 326 -7.12 -12.40 -19.51
CA LEU A 326 -8.15 -13.25 -18.92
C LEU A 326 -9.58 -12.83 -19.31
N ILE A 327 -9.84 -11.53 -19.48
CA ILE A 327 -11.21 -11.04 -19.78
C ILE A 327 -11.45 -10.81 -21.27
N SER A 328 -10.43 -10.42 -22.03
CA SER A 328 -10.52 -10.11 -23.46
C SER A 328 -10.37 -11.37 -24.34
N ARG A 329 -9.76 -12.45 -23.82
CA ARG A 329 -9.51 -13.71 -24.53
C ARG A 329 -10.26 -14.87 -23.84
N PRO A 330 -11.41 -15.31 -24.39
CA PRO A 330 -12.24 -16.34 -23.75
C PRO A 330 -11.51 -17.65 -23.47
N ASN A 331 -10.58 -18.03 -24.36
CA ASN A 331 -9.83 -19.28 -24.24
C ASN A 331 -8.73 -19.25 -23.17
N ILE A 332 -8.26 -18.05 -22.76
CA ILE A 332 -7.23 -17.94 -21.74
C ILE A 332 -7.91 -17.99 -20.36
N ASP A 333 -7.50 -18.94 -19.55
CA ASP A 333 -8.03 -19.14 -18.20
C ASP A 333 -6.97 -19.11 -17.09
N LEU A 334 -5.68 -19.08 -17.46
CA LEU A 334 -4.54 -18.99 -16.57
C LEU A 334 -3.49 -18.03 -17.13
N VAL A 335 -3.10 -17.05 -16.33
CA VAL A 335 -1.95 -16.20 -16.62
C VAL A 335 -1.02 -16.15 -15.41
N PHE A 336 0.27 -16.32 -15.64
CA PHE A 336 1.29 -16.19 -14.60
C PHE A 336 2.26 -15.06 -14.93
N SER A 337 2.33 -14.07 -14.05
CA SER A 337 3.33 -12.99 -14.06
C SER A 337 4.27 -13.16 -12.85
N PRO A 338 5.43 -13.82 -13.03
CA PRO A 338 6.33 -14.13 -11.91
C PRO A 338 6.96 -12.90 -11.25
N THR A 339 7.01 -11.77 -11.96
CA THR A 339 7.57 -10.51 -11.43
C THR A 339 6.53 -9.68 -10.66
N GLY A 340 5.23 -9.94 -10.81
CA GLY A 340 4.15 -9.25 -10.11
C GLY A 340 3.99 -9.69 -8.65
N GLY A 341 3.04 -9.06 -7.94
CA GLY A 341 2.70 -9.40 -6.56
C GLY A 341 3.23 -8.43 -5.51
N PHE A 342 3.46 -7.16 -5.86
CA PHE A 342 3.92 -6.11 -4.95
C PHE A 342 2.81 -5.58 -4.06
N HIS A 343 2.38 -6.36 -3.08
CA HIS A 343 1.14 -6.21 -2.32
C HIS A 343 1.21 -5.23 -1.13
N HIS A 344 2.42 -4.75 -0.75
CA HIS A 344 2.59 -3.84 0.40
C HIS A 344 2.51 -2.35 0.04
N GLY A 345 2.76 -1.97 -1.22
CA GLY A 345 2.75 -0.57 -1.64
C GLY A 345 1.40 0.10 -1.36
N GLY A 346 1.41 1.20 -0.60
CA GLY A 346 0.21 1.99 -0.35
C GLY A 346 -0.02 3.07 -1.40
N PRO A 347 -1.12 3.84 -1.30
CA PRO A 347 -1.41 4.88 -2.28
C PRO A 347 -0.32 5.97 -2.32
N ASN A 348 0.36 6.21 -1.22
CA ASN A 348 1.34 7.28 -1.08
C ASN A 348 2.61 6.86 -0.32
N TYR A 349 2.94 5.57 -0.31
CA TYR A 349 4.18 5.08 0.31
C TYR A 349 4.64 3.77 -0.33
N ALA A 350 5.97 3.58 -0.35
CA ALA A 350 6.64 2.31 -0.59
C ALA A 350 6.79 1.55 0.74
N SER A 351 6.68 0.24 0.70
CA SER A 351 6.81 -0.63 1.88
C SER A 351 7.13 -2.05 1.44
N GLY A 352 7.87 -2.82 2.24
CA GLY A 352 8.11 -4.25 2.00
C GLY A 352 8.58 -4.56 0.58
N PHE A 353 9.59 -3.83 0.09
CA PHE A 353 10.16 -3.93 -1.26
C PHE A 353 9.23 -3.48 -2.41
N CYS A 354 8.00 -3.04 -2.09
CA CYS A 354 6.98 -2.65 -3.06
C CYS A 354 6.98 -1.12 -3.26
N TYR A 355 7.32 -0.67 -4.47
CA TYR A 355 7.26 0.74 -4.85
C TYR A 355 5.92 1.09 -5.52
N LEU A 356 5.43 0.28 -6.43
CA LEU A 356 4.08 0.37 -6.99
C LEU A 356 3.32 -0.92 -6.67
N ASN A 357 2.03 -0.80 -6.37
CA ASN A 357 1.18 -1.96 -6.08
C ASN A 357 0.48 -2.43 -7.35
N ASP A 358 1.10 -3.36 -8.05
CA ASP A 358 0.58 -3.94 -9.28
C ASP A 358 -0.68 -4.78 -9.04
N VAL A 359 -0.79 -5.41 -7.88
CA VAL A 359 -1.96 -6.21 -7.46
C VAL A 359 -3.20 -5.32 -7.39
N VAL A 360 -3.09 -4.18 -6.69
CA VAL A 360 -4.21 -3.23 -6.57
C VAL A 360 -4.62 -2.68 -7.93
N ILE A 361 -3.65 -2.30 -8.77
CA ILE A 361 -3.95 -1.73 -10.09
C ILE A 361 -4.61 -2.78 -11.00
N ALA A 362 -4.12 -4.02 -11.00
CA ALA A 362 -4.75 -5.11 -11.76
C ALA A 362 -6.17 -5.42 -11.28
N ILE A 363 -6.41 -5.44 -9.96
CA ILE A 363 -7.76 -5.65 -9.40
C ILE A 363 -8.67 -4.48 -9.76
N LYS A 364 -8.21 -3.22 -9.64
CA LYS A 364 -8.99 -2.04 -10.07
C LYS A 364 -9.36 -2.12 -11.56
N TYR A 365 -8.44 -2.57 -12.41
CA TYR A 365 -8.73 -2.81 -13.83
C TYR A 365 -9.87 -3.84 -13.99
N LEU A 366 -9.82 -4.97 -13.29
CA LEU A 366 -10.89 -5.99 -13.33
C LEU A 366 -12.25 -5.42 -12.84
N LEU A 367 -12.23 -4.61 -11.77
CA LEU A 367 -13.44 -3.95 -11.24
C LEU A 367 -14.04 -2.95 -12.24
N GLN A 368 -13.22 -2.22 -13.00
CA GLN A 368 -13.66 -1.33 -14.08
C GLN A 368 -14.35 -2.11 -15.20
N GLN A 369 -13.94 -3.36 -15.42
CA GLN A 369 -14.57 -4.28 -16.38
C GLN A 369 -15.77 -5.02 -15.79
N GLY A 370 -16.27 -4.60 -14.62
CA GLY A 370 -17.44 -5.17 -13.96
C GLY A 370 -17.24 -6.56 -13.37
N ARG A 371 -15.99 -6.98 -13.11
CA ARG A 371 -15.68 -8.31 -12.59
C ARG A 371 -15.71 -8.36 -11.07
N ARG A 372 -16.13 -9.51 -10.54
CA ARG A 372 -15.97 -9.86 -9.12
C ARG A 372 -14.65 -10.62 -8.95
N VAL A 373 -13.85 -10.18 -7.99
CA VAL A 373 -12.47 -10.67 -7.82
C VAL A 373 -12.33 -11.40 -6.49
N LEU A 374 -11.74 -12.57 -6.51
CA LEU A 374 -11.13 -13.17 -5.34
C LEU A 374 -9.65 -12.77 -5.34
N TYR A 375 -9.23 -11.96 -4.38
CA TYR A 375 -7.82 -11.82 -4.06
C TYR A 375 -7.45 -12.91 -3.05
N PHE A 376 -6.58 -13.81 -3.45
CA PHE A 376 -6.08 -14.87 -2.58
C PHE A 376 -4.58 -14.70 -2.42
N ASP A 377 -4.14 -14.52 -1.18
CA ASP A 377 -2.76 -14.26 -0.84
C ASP A 377 -2.20 -15.42 -0.01
N ILE A 378 -1.14 -16.04 -0.52
CA ILE A 378 -0.41 -17.14 0.13
C ILE A 378 1.07 -16.79 0.35
N ASP A 379 1.40 -15.50 0.32
CA ASP A 379 2.67 -14.97 0.77
C ASP A 379 2.81 -15.11 2.29
N ALA A 380 4.03 -15.23 2.79
CA ALA A 380 4.24 -15.27 4.24
C ALA A 380 3.89 -13.96 4.94
N HIS A 381 3.91 -12.84 4.21
CA HIS A 381 3.60 -11.51 4.71
C HIS A 381 2.18 -11.12 4.35
N HIS A 382 1.49 -10.45 5.27
CA HIS A 382 0.15 -9.94 5.01
C HIS A 382 0.15 -8.87 3.91
N GLY A 383 -0.71 -8.99 2.91
CA GLY A 383 -0.87 -8.01 1.83
C GLY A 383 -1.63 -6.76 2.26
N ASP A 384 -1.03 -5.97 3.17
CA ASP A 384 -1.65 -4.81 3.81
C ASP A 384 -2.07 -3.71 2.82
N GLY A 385 -1.26 -3.46 1.79
CA GLY A 385 -1.59 -2.48 0.74
C GLY A 385 -2.85 -2.87 -0.02
N VAL A 386 -3.05 -4.16 -0.31
CA VAL A 386 -4.26 -4.66 -0.98
C VAL A 386 -5.45 -4.65 -0.03
N GLN A 387 -5.28 -5.07 1.21
CA GLN A 387 -6.34 -4.99 2.22
C GLN A 387 -6.89 -3.58 2.31
N PHE A 388 -6.03 -2.57 2.52
CA PHE A 388 -6.44 -1.18 2.69
C PHE A 388 -7.07 -0.57 1.44
N ALA A 389 -6.62 -0.97 0.24
CA ALA A 389 -7.16 -0.47 -1.02
C ALA A 389 -8.62 -0.89 -1.25
N PHE A 390 -9.05 -2.03 -0.71
CA PHE A 390 -10.37 -2.60 -0.92
C PHE A 390 -11.11 -2.93 0.38
N TYR A 391 -10.81 -2.22 1.48
CA TYR A 391 -11.35 -2.54 2.79
C TYR A 391 -12.87 -2.34 2.88
N ASP A 392 -13.43 -1.44 2.07
CA ASP A 392 -14.87 -1.15 1.94
C ASP A 392 -15.51 -1.72 0.66
N GLU A 393 -14.80 -2.60 -0.10
CA GLU A 393 -15.24 -3.07 -1.41
C GLU A 393 -15.67 -4.55 -1.38
N SER A 394 -16.97 -4.81 -1.56
CA SER A 394 -17.55 -6.17 -1.55
C SER A 394 -17.36 -6.97 -2.86
N ARG A 395 -17.02 -6.28 -3.97
CA ARG A 395 -16.69 -6.97 -5.23
C ARG A 395 -15.29 -7.59 -5.22
N VAL A 396 -14.53 -7.38 -4.14
CA VAL A 396 -13.24 -8.01 -3.88
C VAL A 396 -13.32 -8.79 -2.57
N LEU A 397 -13.38 -10.12 -2.66
CA LEU A 397 -13.16 -10.97 -1.50
C LEU A 397 -11.65 -11.15 -1.32
N LYS A 398 -11.11 -10.63 -0.22
CA LYS A 398 -9.70 -10.76 0.14
C LYS A 398 -9.55 -11.88 1.16
N ILE A 399 -8.72 -12.87 0.84
CA ILE A 399 -8.34 -13.95 1.77
C ILE A 399 -6.82 -14.02 1.79
N SER A 400 -6.20 -13.84 2.95
CA SER A 400 -4.75 -13.89 3.13
C SER A 400 -4.38 -14.91 4.20
N LEU A 401 -3.52 -15.85 3.82
CA LEU A 401 -2.93 -16.87 4.73
C LEU A 401 -1.46 -16.50 4.95
N HIS A 402 -1.15 -15.89 6.08
CA HIS A 402 0.16 -15.31 6.33
C HIS A 402 0.63 -15.58 7.76
N GLU A 403 1.92 -15.44 8.01
CA GLU A 403 2.43 -15.49 9.37
C GLU A 403 1.92 -14.29 10.17
N SER A 404 1.53 -14.52 11.42
CA SER A 404 0.92 -13.51 12.29
C SER A 404 1.77 -12.24 12.39
N ALA A 405 1.13 -11.08 12.28
CA ALA A 405 1.73 -9.78 12.51
C ALA A 405 2.30 -9.57 13.93
N ARG A 406 2.13 -10.53 14.83
CA ARG A 406 2.82 -10.57 16.13
C ARG A 406 4.27 -11.04 16.02
N THR A 407 4.63 -11.73 14.95
CA THR A 407 5.94 -12.36 14.74
C THR A 407 6.61 -11.95 13.44
N LEU A 408 5.87 -11.40 12.48
CA LEU A 408 6.35 -11.00 11.17
C LEU A 408 5.79 -9.64 10.73
N PHE A 409 6.51 -8.94 9.85
CA PHE A 409 6.03 -7.75 9.12
C PHE A 409 4.77 -8.10 8.29
N PRO A 410 3.80 -7.19 8.13
CA PRO A 410 3.71 -5.78 8.58
C PRO A 410 2.98 -5.64 9.94
N TRP A 411 3.67 -5.61 11.00
CA TRP A 411 3.33 -5.63 12.44
C TRP A 411 1.97 -5.05 12.88
N ASN A 412 1.28 -4.27 12.04
CA ASN A 412 0.10 -3.47 12.42
C ASN A 412 -1.20 -3.91 11.75
N SER A 413 -1.22 -4.99 10.97
CA SER A 413 -2.39 -5.45 10.20
C SER A 413 -2.31 -6.95 9.88
N GLY A 414 -3.42 -7.53 9.45
CA GLY A 414 -3.52 -8.95 9.14
C GLY A 414 -4.12 -9.78 10.28
N PHE A 415 -4.84 -9.14 11.19
CA PHE A 415 -5.52 -9.86 12.28
C PHE A 415 -6.88 -10.39 11.84
N GLU A 416 -7.30 -11.51 12.42
CA GLU A 416 -8.56 -12.20 12.09
C GLU A 416 -9.82 -11.37 12.33
N ASN A 417 -9.73 -10.32 13.17
CA ASN A 417 -10.84 -9.40 13.47
C ASN A 417 -10.96 -8.23 12.48
N GLU A 418 -10.05 -8.10 11.54
CA GLU A 418 -10.10 -7.10 10.48
C GLU A 418 -10.99 -7.62 9.33
N LEU A 419 -12.30 -7.52 9.48
CA LEU A 419 -13.28 -8.12 8.56
C LEU A 419 -13.73 -7.19 7.42
N GLY A 420 -13.12 -6.00 7.27
CA GLY A 420 -13.58 -4.98 6.32
C GLY A 420 -14.49 -3.95 6.99
N GLU A 421 -14.93 -2.95 6.23
CA GLU A 421 -15.86 -1.93 6.69
C GLU A 421 -16.93 -1.61 5.65
N GLY A 422 -18.01 -0.95 6.04
CA GLY A 422 -19.06 -0.53 5.11
C GLY A 422 -19.59 -1.67 4.24
N HIS A 423 -19.57 -1.50 2.93
CA HIS A 423 -19.97 -2.55 1.98
C HIS A 423 -18.98 -3.71 1.91
N GLY A 424 -17.73 -3.49 2.30
CA GLY A 424 -16.68 -4.51 2.35
C GLY A 424 -16.66 -5.34 3.64
N TYR A 425 -17.57 -5.09 4.59
CA TYR A 425 -17.63 -5.88 5.82
C TYR A 425 -17.93 -7.35 5.54
N GLY A 426 -17.07 -8.24 6.05
CA GLY A 426 -17.10 -9.69 5.80
C GLY A 426 -16.34 -10.13 4.54
N TYR A 427 -15.86 -9.19 3.71
CA TYR A 427 -15.09 -9.48 2.50
C TYR A 427 -13.58 -9.29 2.67
N ASN A 428 -13.13 -9.17 3.90
CA ASN A 428 -11.71 -9.21 4.30
C ASN A 428 -11.52 -10.35 5.30
N VAL A 429 -10.71 -11.34 4.96
CA VAL A 429 -10.53 -12.57 5.73
C VAL A 429 -9.04 -12.84 5.91
N ASN A 430 -8.54 -12.52 7.08
CA ASN A 430 -7.16 -12.76 7.47
C ASN A 430 -7.05 -14.05 8.28
N VAL A 431 -6.12 -14.92 7.91
CA VAL A 431 -5.77 -16.12 8.67
C VAL A 431 -4.32 -15.99 9.16
N PRO A 432 -4.08 -15.26 10.26
CA PRO A 432 -2.76 -15.17 10.84
C PRO A 432 -2.34 -16.53 11.42
N LEU A 433 -1.20 -17.04 10.96
CA LEU A 433 -0.63 -18.33 11.33
C LEU A 433 0.54 -18.17 12.29
N ALA A 434 0.72 -19.12 13.19
CA ALA A 434 1.85 -19.10 14.10
C ALA A 434 3.15 -19.61 13.43
N PRO A 435 4.33 -19.15 13.87
CA PRO A 435 5.59 -19.75 13.48
C PRO A 435 5.60 -21.28 13.64
N GLY A 436 6.17 -21.99 12.68
CA GLY A 436 6.18 -23.46 12.68
C GLY A 436 4.91 -24.11 12.15
N THR A 437 3.96 -23.34 11.62
CA THR A 437 2.81 -23.91 10.87
C THR A 437 3.33 -24.75 9.70
N GLU A 438 2.85 -25.99 9.61
CA GLU A 438 3.26 -26.98 8.63
C GLU A 438 2.11 -27.36 7.68
N ASP A 439 2.40 -28.21 6.69
CA ASP A 439 1.52 -28.55 5.56
C ASP A 439 0.11 -28.99 5.96
N GLU A 440 -0.02 -29.86 6.98
CA GLU A 440 -1.33 -30.37 7.39
C GLU A 440 -2.23 -29.29 7.97
N ILE A 441 -1.67 -28.39 8.80
CA ILE A 441 -2.37 -27.26 9.38
C ILE A 441 -2.79 -26.29 8.27
N TYR A 442 -1.89 -25.97 7.35
CA TYR A 442 -2.16 -25.05 6.24
C TYR A 442 -3.26 -25.62 5.30
N GLY A 443 -3.19 -26.91 5.03
CA GLY A 443 -4.22 -27.62 4.25
C GLY A 443 -5.58 -27.67 4.96
N GLU A 444 -5.60 -27.78 6.30
CA GLU A 444 -6.83 -27.68 7.10
C GLU A 444 -7.47 -26.30 6.96
N VAL A 445 -6.67 -25.22 7.06
CA VAL A 445 -7.14 -23.85 6.86
C VAL A 445 -7.72 -23.64 5.46
N PHE A 446 -7.02 -24.12 4.42
CA PHE A 446 -7.53 -24.02 3.04
C PHE A 446 -8.88 -24.71 2.88
N ARG A 447 -9.01 -25.92 3.41
CA ARG A 447 -10.27 -26.70 3.28
C ARG A 447 -11.41 -26.10 4.09
N ARG A 448 -11.15 -25.60 5.30
CA ARG A 448 -12.20 -25.10 6.23
C ARG A 448 -12.60 -23.68 5.96
N ILE A 449 -11.69 -22.80 5.58
CA ILE A 449 -11.95 -21.36 5.43
C ILE A 449 -11.97 -20.94 3.96
N VAL A 450 -10.88 -21.16 3.23
CA VAL A 450 -10.73 -20.62 1.88
C VAL A 450 -11.72 -21.23 0.90
N SER A 451 -11.77 -22.56 0.86
CA SER A 451 -12.58 -23.31 -0.13
C SER A 451 -14.09 -23.01 -0.01
N PRO A 452 -14.73 -23.01 1.18
CA PRO A 452 -16.14 -22.65 1.31
C PRO A 452 -16.42 -21.20 0.90
N LEU A 453 -15.59 -20.24 1.31
CA LEU A 453 -15.75 -18.83 0.97
C LEU A 453 -15.62 -18.61 -0.54
N ALA A 454 -14.58 -19.14 -1.18
CA ALA A 454 -14.38 -19.03 -2.63
C ALA A 454 -15.56 -19.62 -3.43
N ARG A 455 -16.07 -20.79 -3.03
CA ARG A 455 -17.24 -21.43 -3.68
C ARG A 455 -18.51 -20.60 -3.56
N THR A 456 -18.74 -20.02 -2.39
CA THR A 456 -19.95 -19.22 -2.13
C THR A 456 -19.86 -17.86 -2.80
N TYR A 457 -18.69 -17.24 -2.78
CA TYR A 457 -18.45 -15.94 -3.39
C TYR A 457 -18.58 -15.96 -4.91
N LYS A 458 -18.21 -17.04 -5.57
CA LYS A 458 -18.27 -17.22 -7.04
C LYS A 458 -17.58 -16.08 -7.80
N PRO A 459 -16.27 -15.90 -7.66
CA PRO A 459 -15.54 -14.85 -8.37
C PRO A 459 -15.50 -15.12 -9.88
N ASP A 460 -15.41 -14.06 -10.68
CA ASP A 460 -15.12 -14.14 -12.12
C ASP A 460 -13.63 -14.42 -12.37
N VAL A 461 -12.76 -13.83 -11.54
CA VAL A 461 -11.30 -13.97 -11.63
C VAL A 461 -10.72 -14.11 -10.22
N CYS A 462 -9.76 -15.01 -10.06
CA CYS A 462 -8.88 -15.04 -8.90
C CYS A 462 -7.58 -14.32 -9.24
N VAL A 463 -7.19 -13.36 -8.43
CA VAL A 463 -5.84 -12.79 -8.40
C VAL A 463 -5.12 -13.42 -7.22
N LEU A 464 -4.09 -14.22 -7.52
CA LEU A 464 -3.32 -15.00 -6.54
C LEU A 464 -1.95 -14.38 -6.35
N SER A 465 -1.63 -13.92 -5.15
CA SER A 465 -0.26 -13.64 -4.73
C SER A 465 0.39 -14.94 -4.27
N ALA A 466 1.29 -15.47 -5.10
CA ALA A 466 1.87 -16.80 -4.96
C ALA A 466 3.29 -16.75 -4.39
N GLY A 467 3.46 -16.09 -3.22
CA GLY A 467 4.73 -16.03 -2.51
C GLY A 467 5.25 -17.42 -2.14
N VAL A 468 6.57 -17.59 -2.22
CA VAL A 468 7.27 -18.84 -1.83
C VAL A 468 8.15 -18.65 -0.60
N ASP A 469 7.96 -17.57 0.12
CA ASP A 469 8.62 -17.28 1.40
C ASP A 469 7.98 -17.98 2.59
N THR A 470 6.87 -18.67 2.40
CA THR A 470 6.23 -19.57 3.39
C THR A 470 6.99 -20.88 3.58
N MET A 471 7.96 -21.19 2.72
CA MET A 471 8.70 -22.46 2.75
C MET A 471 9.68 -22.50 3.92
N TYR A 472 9.83 -23.69 4.54
CA TYR A 472 10.73 -23.90 5.68
C TYR A 472 12.21 -23.56 5.42
N THR A 473 12.59 -23.38 4.16
CA THR A 473 13.94 -23.02 3.71
C THR A 473 14.09 -21.54 3.38
N ASP A 474 13.03 -20.73 3.50
CA ASP A 474 13.13 -19.29 3.29
C ASP A 474 13.61 -18.59 4.57
N SER A 475 14.36 -17.50 4.42
CA SER A 475 14.97 -16.77 5.53
C SER A 475 14.12 -15.63 6.07
N MET A 476 13.02 -15.29 5.39
CA MET A 476 12.21 -14.11 5.70
C MET A 476 10.90 -14.43 6.42
N SER A 477 10.65 -15.71 6.73
CA SER A 477 9.52 -16.14 7.57
C SER A 477 9.89 -17.28 8.50
N HIS A 478 8.97 -17.65 9.38
CA HIS A 478 9.13 -18.73 10.33
C HIS A 478 8.09 -19.85 10.12
N LEU A 479 7.34 -19.78 9.02
CA LEU A 479 6.47 -20.87 8.59
C LEU A 479 7.32 -22.08 8.17
N SER A 480 6.72 -23.25 8.19
CA SER A 480 7.44 -24.49 7.93
C SER A 480 6.79 -25.32 6.83
N LEU A 481 6.29 -24.65 5.79
CA LEU A 481 5.63 -25.33 4.66
C LEU A 481 6.66 -25.98 3.74
N THR A 482 6.17 -26.99 3.01
CA THR A 482 6.85 -27.54 1.84
C THR A 482 6.10 -27.14 0.57
N ASN A 483 6.77 -27.25 -0.56
CA ASN A 483 6.11 -26.99 -1.84
C ASN A 483 5.03 -28.01 -2.21
N ASN A 484 4.89 -29.09 -1.44
CA ASN A 484 3.81 -30.07 -1.62
C ASN A 484 2.44 -29.42 -1.36
N ILE A 485 2.28 -28.82 -0.16
CA ILE A 485 1.03 -28.14 0.19
C ILE A 485 0.81 -26.88 -0.62
N TYR A 486 1.88 -26.16 -0.96
CA TYR A 486 1.83 -24.98 -1.81
C TYR A 486 1.19 -25.30 -3.17
N ALA A 487 1.68 -26.36 -3.86
CA ALA A 487 1.13 -26.81 -5.12
C ALA A 487 -0.31 -27.34 -4.98
N GLU A 488 -0.62 -28.04 -3.89
CA GLU A 488 -1.97 -28.54 -3.60
C GLU A 488 -2.97 -27.40 -3.43
N VAL A 489 -2.63 -26.34 -2.69
CA VAL A 489 -3.48 -25.19 -2.46
C VAL A 489 -3.72 -24.41 -3.77
N ILE A 490 -2.66 -24.18 -4.56
CA ILE A 490 -2.80 -23.53 -5.88
C ILE A 490 -3.68 -24.35 -6.83
N TYR A 491 -3.48 -25.64 -6.88
CA TYR A 491 -4.33 -26.52 -7.67
C TYR A 491 -5.78 -26.53 -7.16
N GLY A 492 -5.94 -26.54 -5.83
CA GLY A 492 -7.24 -26.52 -5.18
C GLY A 492 -8.03 -25.25 -5.52
N ILE A 493 -7.41 -24.07 -5.39
CA ILE A 493 -8.09 -22.81 -5.71
C ILE A 493 -8.37 -22.68 -7.21
N ARG A 494 -7.45 -23.14 -8.08
CA ARG A 494 -7.63 -23.13 -9.53
C ARG A 494 -8.91 -23.89 -9.96
N ARG A 495 -9.26 -24.94 -9.26
CA ARG A 495 -10.50 -25.74 -9.53
C ARG A 495 -11.77 -25.06 -9.05
N LEU A 496 -11.68 -24.05 -8.21
CA LEU A 496 -12.83 -23.32 -7.66
C LEU A 496 -13.14 -22.02 -8.42
N VAL A 497 -12.23 -21.59 -9.30
CA VAL A 497 -12.36 -20.32 -10.01
C VAL A 497 -12.28 -20.52 -11.52
N PRO A 498 -13.05 -19.76 -12.33
CA PRO A 498 -13.03 -19.93 -13.77
C PRO A 498 -11.72 -19.44 -14.41
N LYS A 499 -11.15 -18.36 -13.88
CA LYS A 499 -9.97 -17.69 -14.41
C LYS A 499 -9.02 -17.28 -13.29
N MET A 500 -7.71 -17.37 -13.52
CA MET A 500 -6.70 -17.08 -12.50
C MET A 500 -5.55 -16.26 -13.08
N LEU A 501 -5.29 -15.11 -12.44
CA LEU A 501 -4.05 -14.34 -12.56
C LEU A 501 -3.16 -14.72 -11.37
N MET A 502 -2.07 -15.42 -11.65
CA MET A 502 -1.06 -15.76 -10.64
C MET A 502 0.06 -14.74 -10.70
N LEU A 503 0.46 -14.18 -9.57
CA LEU A 503 1.53 -13.21 -9.40
C LEU A 503 2.59 -13.79 -8.47
N GLY A 504 3.86 -13.47 -8.70
CA GLY A 504 4.98 -14.11 -7.98
C GLY A 504 5.02 -13.81 -6.50
N ALA A 505 4.86 -12.55 -6.11
CA ALA A 505 4.95 -12.06 -4.72
C ALA A 505 6.31 -12.39 -4.04
N GLY A 506 6.36 -12.64 -2.73
CA GLY A 506 7.60 -12.91 -1.98
C GLY A 506 8.32 -14.20 -2.35
N GLY A 507 9.45 -14.39 -1.71
CA GLY A 507 10.37 -15.48 -1.91
C GLY A 507 11.80 -14.97 -2.03
N TYR A 508 12.66 -15.39 -1.11
CA TYR A 508 14.01 -14.83 -0.92
C TYR A 508 15.09 -15.89 -1.04
N ASN A 509 14.68 -17.16 -1.15
CA ASN A 509 15.55 -18.25 -1.49
C ASN A 509 15.45 -18.55 -3.01
N PRO A 510 16.52 -18.36 -3.80
CA PRO A 510 16.51 -18.61 -5.25
C PRO A 510 16.07 -20.03 -5.63
N ARG A 511 16.34 -21.01 -4.76
CA ARG A 511 15.96 -22.40 -4.96
C ARG A 511 14.44 -22.59 -4.85
N ASN A 512 13.81 -21.96 -3.85
CA ASN A 512 12.35 -21.99 -3.70
C ASN A 512 11.68 -21.35 -4.90
N ILE A 513 12.10 -20.14 -5.29
CA ILE A 513 11.59 -19.42 -6.46
C ILE A 513 11.58 -20.33 -7.70
N ALA A 514 12.73 -20.94 -7.99
CA ALA A 514 12.88 -21.76 -9.17
C ALA A 514 11.99 -23.02 -9.12
N ARG A 515 12.00 -23.75 -8.00
CA ARG A 515 11.36 -25.07 -7.88
C ARG A 515 9.87 -25.00 -7.63
N ASP A 516 9.44 -24.10 -6.74
CA ASP A 516 8.07 -24.11 -6.23
C ASP A 516 7.11 -23.52 -7.26
N TRP A 517 7.50 -22.45 -7.96
CA TRP A 517 6.72 -21.96 -9.09
C TRP A 517 6.73 -22.95 -10.26
N THR A 518 7.84 -23.67 -10.49
CA THR A 518 7.89 -24.73 -11.52
C THR A 518 6.98 -25.89 -11.17
N LEU A 519 6.95 -26.32 -9.92
CA LEU A 519 6.03 -27.35 -9.45
C LEU A 519 4.56 -26.90 -9.60
N ALA A 520 4.25 -25.67 -9.17
CA ALA A 520 2.91 -25.10 -9.31
C ALA A 520 2.47 -25.06 -10.79
N TRP A 521 3.35 -24.60 -11.68
CA TRP A 521 3.09 -24.59 -13.12
C TRP A 521 2.85 -25.99 -13.69
N ALA A 522 3.69 -26.95 -13.32
CA ALA A 522 3.54 -28.36 -13.73
C ALA A 522 2.22 -28.98 -13.27
N VAL A 523 1.85 -28.78 -12.01
CA VAL A 523 0.61 -29.31 -11.43
C VAL A 523 -0.61 -28.67 -12.07
N LEU A 524 -0.59 -27.36 -12.35
CA LEU A 524 -1.69 -26.65 -13.03
C LEU A 524 -1.93 -27.16 -14.45
N HIS A 525 -0.92 -27.75 -15.09
CA HIS A 525 -1.00 -28.32 -16.44
C HIS A 525 -1.10 -29.86 -16.48
N ASN A 526 -1.20 -30.51 -15.29
CA ASN A 526 -1.14 -31.99 -15.18
C ASN A 526 0.12 -32.57 -15.84
N ALA A 527 1.23 -31.82 -15.76
CA ALA A 527 2.52 -32.12 -16.39
C ALA A 527 3.63 -32.32 -15.35
N GLU A 528 3.28 -32.69 -14.12
CA GLU A 528 4.27 -32.94 -13.08
C GLU A 528 5.22 -34.05 -13.52
N PRO A 529 6.55 -33.80 -13.53
CA PRO A 529 7.53 -34.80 -13.93
C PRO A 529 7.48 -35.98 -12.99
N ALA A 530 7.44 -37.19 -13.55
CA ALA A 530 7.60 -38.40 -12.75
C ALA A 530 8.93 -38.34 -12.02
N GLY A 531 8.93 -38.60 -10.71
CA GLY A 531 10.10 -38.52 -9.87
C GLY A 531 11.31 -39.22 -10.48
N ASP A 532 12.50 -38.61 -10.33
CA ASP A 532 13.79 -39.13 -10.80
C ASP A 532 14.26 -38.76 -12.21
N TYR A 533 13.79 -37.62 -12.77
CA TYR A 533 14.34 -37.06 -14.00
C TYR A 533 15.85 -36.77 -13.91
N PHE A 534 16.39 -36.42 -12.75
CA PHE A 534 17.82 -36.18 -12.55
C PHE A 534 18.67 -37.44 -12.35
N GLY A 535 18.09 -38.56 -11.95
CA GLY A 535 18.79 -39.83 -11.95
C GLY A 535 19.25 -40.22 -13.35
N GLN A 536 18.48 -39.85 -14.36
CA GLN A 536 18.82 -40.10 -15.79
C GLN A 536 19.77 -39.04 -16.38
N MET A 537 19.80 -37.81 -15.86
CA MET A 537 20.69 -36.74 -16.34
C MET A 537 21.96 -36.55 -15.50
N GLY A 538 22.16 -37.31 -14.43
CA GLY A 538 23.27 -37.19 -13.46
C GLY A 538 24.68 -37.34 -14.04
N ALA A 539 24.84 -37.63 -15.32
CA ALA A 539 26.14 -37.73 -15.99
C ALA A 539 26.66 -36.39 -16.55
N ARG A 540 25.92 -35.29 -16.46
CA ARG A 540 26.33 -34.00 -17.08
C ARG A 540 26.36 -32.82 -16.11
N GLY A 541 27.07 -32.94 -15.00
CA GLY A 541 27.57 -31.78 -14.26
C GLY A 541 26.55 -31.04 -13.37
N ALA A 542 25.45 -31.64 -12.99
CA ALA A 542 24.48 -31.07 -12.05
C ALA A 542 24.83 -31.36 -10.57
N ALA A 543 26.09 -31.26 -10.19
CA ALA A 543 26.58 -31.50 -8.82
C ALA A 543 26.12 -30.46 -7.78
N ALA A 544 25.20 -29.55 -8.13
CA ALA A 544 24.77 -28.48 -7.24
C ALA A 544 23.28 -28.53 -6.86
N ILE A 545 22.48 -29.51 -7.32
CA ILE A 545 21.08 -29.61 -6.94
C ILE A 545 20.87 -30.94 -6.22
N GLU A 546 20.99 -30.93 -4.90
CA GLU A 546 20.54 -32.03 -4.06
C GLU A 546 19.03 -32.20 -4.24
N GLY A 547 18.60 -33.34 -4.77
CA GLY A 547 17.22 -33.76 -4.88
C GLY A 547 16.72 -33.95 -6.32
N ALA A 548 16.48 -35.20 -6.67
CA ALA A 548 15.99 -35.64 -7.98
C ALA A 548 14.49 -35.30 -8.23
N SER A 549 13.79 -34.70 -7.28
CA SER A 549 12.36 -34.36 -7.34
C SER A 549 12.12 -32.88 -7.24
N LEU A 550 11.10 -32.36 -7.95
CA LEU A 550 10.59 -31.01 -7.73
C LEU A 550 9.98 -30.85 -6.35
N ARG A 551 9.42 -31.92 -5.78
CA ARG A 551 8.78 -31.93 -4.47
C ARG A 551 9.82 -31.96 -3.36
N ASP A 552 9.52 -31.25 -2.26
CA ASP A 552 10.36 -31.19 -1.08
C ASP A 552 10.16 -32.42 -0.17
N PRO A 553 11.22 -32.85 0.54
CA PRO A 553 11.05 -33.72 1.67
C PRO A 553 10.36 -32.96 2.83
N TYR A 554 9.63 -33.67 3.67
CA TYR A 554 9.03 -33.08 4.85
C TYR A 554 10.12 -32.76 5.90
N PRO A 555 10.19 -31.51 6.41
CA PRO A 555 11.13 -31.14 7.44
C PRO A 555 10.72 -31.74 8.80
N PHE A 556 11.68 -31.94 9.67
CA PHE A 556 11.37 -32.26 11.07
C PHE A 556 10.98 -31.01 11.83
N ILE A 557 9.77 -30.98 12.34
CA ILE A 557 9.26 -29.90 13.19
C ILE A 557 8.95 -30.50 14.57
N SER A 558 9.32 -29.77 15.63
CA SER A 558 9.05 -30.19 17.00
C SER A 558 7.53 -30.39 17.22
N PRO A 559 7.11 -31.54 17.82
CA PRO A 559 5.69 -31.78 18.12
C PRO A 559 5.04 -30.68 18.96
N THR A 560 5.80 -30.05 19.84
CA THR A 560 5.32 -28.93 20.66
C THR A 560 4.98 -27.72 19.78
N LYS A 561 5.84 -27.35 18.83
CA LYS A 561 5.59 -26.25 17.89
C LYS A 561 4.38 -26.55 17.00
N ILE A 562 4.24 -27.78 16.51
CA ILE A 562 3.06 -28.21 15.74
C ILE A 562 1.79 -28.07 16.59
N ALA A 563 1.82 -28.50 17.85
CA ALA A 563 0.66 -28.39 18.73
C ALA A 563 0.25 -26.93 18.99
N GLU A 564 1.21 -26.05 19.23
CA GLU A 564 1.00 -24.61 19.41
C GLU A 564 0.42 -23.97 18.14
N ALA A 565 1.02 -24.23 16.99
CA ALA A 565 0.55 -23.71 15.70
C ALA A 565 -0.87 -24.21 15.37
N ARG A 566 -1.17 -25.49 15.64
CA ARG A 566 -2.49 -26.07 15.43
C ARG A 566 -3.54 -25.47 16.37
N ALA A 567 -3.19 -25.22 17.62
CA ALA A 567 -4.10 -24.56 18.57
C ALA A 567 -4.45 -23.14 18.11
N GLU A 568 -3.46 -22.37 17.69
CA GLU A 568 -3.69 -21.00 17.18
C GLU A 568 -4.49 -21.01 15.87
N ALA A 569 -4.16 -21.85 14.91
CA ALA A 569 -4.93 -21.97 13.67
C ALA A 569 -6.40 -22.33 13.94
N ARG A 570 -6.68 -23.23 14.87
CA ARG A 570 -8.06 -23.58 15.26
C ARG A 570 -8.78 -22.40 15.90
N ARG A 571 -8.12 -21.64 16.75
CA ARG A 571 -8.67 -20.42 17.35
C ARG A 571 -9.09 -19.41 16.27
N VAL A 572 -8.20 -19.16 15.31
CA VAL A 572 -8.45 -18.24 14.18
C VAL A 572 -9.58 -18.76 13.29
N MET A 573 -9.55 -20.04 12.90
CA MET A 573 -10.61 -20.64 12.09
C MET A 573 -11.98 -20.53 12.77
N THR A 574 -12.06 -20.84 14.06
CA THR A 574 -13.31 -20.72 14.86
C THR A 574 -13.82 -19.28 14.88
N TYR A 575 -12.91 -18.31 15.02
CA TYR A 575 -13.28 -16.89 14.96
C TYR A 575 -13.90 -16.54 13.61
N LEU A 576 -13.27 -16.91 12.51
CA LEU A 576 -13.74 -16.61 11.15
C LEU A 576 -15.04 -17.35 10.81
N GLU A 577 -15.19 -18.60 11.22
CA GLU A 577 -16.44 -19.34 11.08
C GLU A 577 -17.58 -18.69 11.85
N THR A 578 -17.29 -18.05 12.98
CA THR A 578 -18.30 -17.38 13.79
C THR A 578 -18.67 -16.00 13.24
N HIS A 579 -17.71 -15.24 12.71
CA HIS A 579 -17.92 -13.82 12.39
C HIS A 579 -18.00 -13.54 10.88
N ALA A 580 -17.23 -14.25 10.05
CA ALA A 580 -17.23 -14.04 8.59
C ALA A 580 -18.24 -14.94 7.86
N PHE A 581 -18.35 -16.22 8.22
CA PHE A 581 -19.21 -17.18 7.53
C PHE A 581 -20.68 -16.78 7.46
N PRO A 582 -21.33 -16.28 8.55
CA PRO A 582 -22.74 -15.89 8.47
C PRO A 582 -23.03 -14.83 7.42
N ILE A 583 -22.07 -13.92 7.17
CA ILE A 583 -22.19 -12.86 6.16
C ILE A 583 -22.29 -13.44 4.75
N HIS A 584 -21.65 -14.59 4.52
CA HIS A 584 -21.68 -15.34 3.26
C HIS A 584 -22.75 -16.45 3.23
N GLY A 585 -23.64 -16.52 4.25
CA GLY A 585 -24.63 -17.58 4.34
C GLY A 585 -24.07 -18.98 4.61
N LEU A 586 -22.84 -19.03 5.14
CA LEU A 586 -22.19 -20.27 5.55
C LEU A 586 -22.44 -20.55 7.05
N THR A 587 -22.45 -21.82 7.42
CA THR A 587 -22.52 -22.25 8.82
C THR A 587 -21.18 -22.80 9.27
N PRO A 588 -20.78 -22.60 10.54
CA PRO A 588 -19.60 -23.21 11.12
C PRO A 588 -19.63 -24.74 10.91
N GLN A 589 -18.50 -25.34 10.57
CA GLN A 589 -18.39 -26.79 10.50
C GLN A 589 -18.28 -27.36 11.92
N PRO A 590 -18.93 -28.47 12.25
CA PRO A 590 -18.75 -29.12 13.55
C PRO A 590 -17.27 -29.52 13.71
N VAL A 591 -16.73 -29.24 14.88
CA VAL A 591 -15.33 -29.50 15.28
C VAL A 591 -15.04 -31.01 15.31
#